data_2b441b182056e604f6ea30400606988e
#
_entry.id   2b441b182056e604f6ea30400606988e
#
_cell.length_a   1.000
_cell.length_b   1.000
_cell.length_c   1.000
_cell.angle_alpha   90.00
_cell.angle_beta   90.00
_cell.angle_gamma   90.00
#
_symmetry.space_group_name_H-M   'P 1'
#
loop_
_entity.id
_entity.type
_entity.pdbx_description
1 polymer ?
#
loop_
_entity_poly.entity_id
_entity_poly.type
_entity_poly.pdbx_seq_one_letter_code
_entity_poly.pdbx_strand_id
1 'polypeptide(L)'
;MILEIRTYRVLPGRTPEFVRLMQAEALPLLRDQHIDVVDCGVSLDPRDGDPLDAYLIRAFEDEATRERCELAFYASDAWRDGPREAVLALIESFHTVILDVPNSVVDALRR
;
A
#
# COMPACT_ATOMS: atom_id res chain seq x y z
N MET A 1 7.76 14.76 -7.55
CA MET A 1 6.73 13.93 -6.93
C MET A 1 7.31 12.99 -5.91
N ILE A 2 6.53 12.63 -4.95
CA ILE A 2 6.90 11.59 -3.97
C ILE A 2 6.32 10.26 -4.42
N LEU A 3 7.17 9.26 -4.47
CA LEU A 3 6.78 7.87 -4.70
C LEU A 3 6.99 7.11 -3.40
N GLU A 4 5.93 6.51 -2.89
CA GLU A 4 6.01 5.69 -1.68
C GLU A 4 5.82 4.23 -2.06
N ILE A 5 6.80 3.42 -1.72
CA ILE A 5 6.74 1.97 -1.93
C ILE A 5 6.67 1.32 -0.55
N ARG A 6 5.57 0.64 -0.28
CA ARG A 6 5.40 -0.13 0.94
C ARG A 6 5.42 -1.61 0.61
N THR A 7 6.27 -2.36 1.32
CA THR A 7 6.28 -3.81 1.22
C THR A 7 5.74 -4.40 2.51
N TYR A 8 4.96 -5.47 2.37
CA TYR A 8 4.35 -6.15 3.50
C TYR A 8 4.90 -7.56 3.62
N ARG A 9 5.29 -7.94 4.81
CA ARG A 9 5.55 -9.34 5.12
C ARG A 9 4.24 -9.97 5.56
N VAL A 10 3.68 -10.78 4.69
CA VAL A 10 2.38 -11.42 4.90
C VAL A 10 2.58 -12.74 5.64
N LEU A 11 1.61 -13.14 6.46
CA LEU A 11 1.64 -14.44 7.11
C LEU A 11 1.75 -15.55 6.07
N PRO A 12 2.49 -16.64 6.37
CA PRO A 12 2.72 -17.73 5.41
C PRO A 12 1.42 -18.25 4.79
N GLY A 13 1.40 -18.32 3.46
CA GLY A 13 0.26 -18.83 2.71
C GLY A 13 -0.94 -17.88 2.59
N ARG A 14 -0.86 -16.69 3.17
CA ARG A 14 -1.99 -15.76 3.21
C ARG A 14 -1.90 -14.62 2.18
N THR A 15 -0.87 -14.60 1.35
CA THR A 15 -0.67 -13.51 0.37
C THR A 15 -1.84 -13.35 -0.60
N PRO A 16 -2.42 -14.40 -1.19
CA PRO A 16 -3.58 -14.23 -2.08
C PRO A 16 -4.77 -13.58 -1.38
N GLU A 17 -5.03 -13.96 -0.13
CA GLU A 17 -6.10 -13.38 0.67
C GLU A 17 -5.82 -11.90 0.96
N PHE A 18 -4.58 -11.57 1.33
CA PHE A 18 -4.17 -10.19 1.61
C PHE A 18 -4.33 -9.29 0.38
N VAL A 19 -3.83 -9.73 -0.77
CA VAL A 19 -3.93 -8.94 -2.01
C VAL A 19 -5.40 -8.73 -2.41
N ARG A 20 -6.21 -9.77 -2.26
CA ARG A 20 -7.65 -9.65 -2.56
C ARG A 20 -8.34 -8.65 -1.65
N LEU A 21 -8.03 -8.69 -0.35
CA LEU A 21 -8.57 -7.76 0.64
C LEU A 21 -8.15 -6.32 0.33
N MET A 22 -6.88 -6.12 -0.02
CA MET A 22 -6.38 -4.81 -0.40
C MET A 22 -7.13 -4.28 -1.63
N GLN A 23 -7.22 -5.07 -2.68
CA GLN A 23 -7.85 -4.65 -3.93
C GLN A 23 -9.36 -4.43 -3.78
N ALA A 24 -10.04 -5.26 -3.00
CA ALA A 24 -11.49 -5.18 -2.85
C ALA A 24 -11.95 -4.12 -1.85
N GLU A 25 -11.17 -3.85 -0.80
CA GLU A 25 -11.62 -3.00 0.31
C GLU A 25 -10.71 -1.82 0.60
N ALA A 26 -9.41 -2.02 0.72
CA ALA A 26 -8.50 -0.93 1.12
C ALA A 26 -8.25 0.07 -0.02
N LEU A 27 -7.96 -0.39 -1.24
CA LEU A 27 -7.68 0.50 -2.36
C LEU A 27 -8.85 1.41 -2.72
N PRO A 28 -10.11 0.94 -2.74
CA PRO A 28 -11.25 1.83 -2.96
C PRO A 28 -11.32 2.97 -1.94
N LEU A 29 -11.04 2.68 -0.66
CA LEU A 29 -11.03 3.72 0.38
C LEU A 29 -9.89 4.72 0.18
N LEU A 30 -8.71 4.26 -0.21
CA LEU A 30 -7.58 5.14 -0.52
C LEU A 30 -7.96 6.10 -1.66
N ARG A 31 -8.54 5.57 -2.73
CA ARG A 31 -8.96 6.36 -3.88
C ARG A 31 -10.08 7.35 -3.53
N ASP A 32 -11.03 6.95 -2.68
CA ASP A 32 -12.10 7.82 -2.22
C ASP A 32 -11.57 9.04 -1.45
N GLN A 33 -10.42 8.90 -0.80
CA GLN A 33 -9.76 10.00 -0.12
C GLN A 33 -8.69 10.68 -0.99
N HIS A 34 -8.77 10.47 -2.31
CA HIS A 34 -7.90 11.09 -3.31
C HIS A 34 -6.42 10.73 -3.15
N ILE A 35 -6.12 9.58 -2.57
CA ILE A 35 -4.77 9.05 -2.55
C ILE A 35 -4.54 8.31 -3.85
N ASP A 36 -3.47 8.70 -4.53
CA ASP A 36 -3.10 8.17 -5.83
C ASP A 36 -2.41 6.82 -5.68
N VAL A 37 -3.16 5.75 -5.90
CA VAL A 37 -2.62 4.39 -5.89
C VAL A 37 -2.09 4.06 -7.28
N VAL A 38 -0.77 3.86 -7.37
CA VAL A 38 -0.11 3.51 -8.63
C VAL A 38 -0.25 2.02 -8.92
N ASP A 39 0.04 1.19 -7.92
CA ASP A 39 -0.05 -0.28 -8.07
C ASP A 39 -0.12 -0.96 -6.70
N CYS A 40 -0.64 -2.18 -6.71
CA CYS A 40 -0.67 -3.06 -5.54
C CYS A 40 -0.69 -4.50 -6.03
N GLY A 41 0.14 -5.35 -5.45
CA GLY A 41 0.22 -6.73 -5.90
C GLY A 41 1.16 -7.58 -5.05
N VAL A 42 1.60 -8.66 -5.67
CA VAL A 42 2.45 -9.67 -5.04
C VAL A 42 3.92 -9.33 -5.26
N SER A 43 4.72 -9.34 -4.19
CA SER A 43 6.17 -9.25 -4.27
C SER A 43 6.76 -10.63 -4.54
N LEU A 44 7.72 -10.69 -5.45
CA LEU A 44 8.39 -11.94 -5.83
C LEU A 44 9.70 -12.15 -5.08
N ASP A 45 9.83 -11.59 -3.90
CA ASP A 45 11.02 -11.75 -3.07
C ASP A 45 10.74 -12.74 -1.93
N PRO A 46 10.88 -14.06 -2.20
CA PRO A 46 10.63 -15.08 -1.18
C PRO A 46 11.74 -15.12 -0.14
N ARG A 47 11.40 -15.50 1.10
CA ARG A 47 12.33 -15.63 2.21
C ARG A 47 12.11 -16.96 2.92
N ASP A 48 13.21 -17.67 3.21
CA ASP A 48 13.23 -18.87 4.07
C ASP A 48 12.10 -19.87 3.80
N GLY A 49 11.83 -20.13 2.53
CA GLY A 49 10.76 -21.04 2.13
C GLY A 49 9.38 -20.42 2.14
N ASP A 50 9.27 -19.16 2.53
CA ASP A 50 8.03 -18.41 2.50
C ASP A 50 7.81 -17.86 1.11
N PRO A 51 6.68 -18.14 0.51
CA PRO A 51 6.57 -17.94 -0.92
C PRO A 51 6.53 -16.48 -1.36
N LEU A 52 5.67 -15.65 -0.80
CA LEU A 52 5.43 -14.35 -1.39
C LEU A 52 4.99 -13.33 -0.35
N ASP A 53 5.45 -12.10 -0.55
CA ASP A 53 4.99 -10.93 0.17
C ASP A 53 4.10 -10.08 -0.75
N ALA A 54 3.76 -8.87 -0.32
CA ALA A 54 2.92 -7.97 -1.11
C ALA A 54 3.51 -6.56 -1.11
N TYR A 55 3.07 -5.73 -2.03
CA TYR A 55 3.50 -4.34 -2.11
C TYR A 55 2.33 -3.40 -2.43
N LEU A 56 2.52 -2.14 -2.06
CA LEU A 56 1.63 -1.03 -2.39
C LEU A 56 2.47 0.16 -2.82
N ILE A 57 2.17 0.73 -3.98
CA ILE A 57 2.85 1.92 -4.49
C ILE A 57 1.86 3.06 -4.56
N ARG A 58 2.20 4.18 -3.92
CA ARG A 58 1.39 5.40 -3.90
C ARG A 58 2.22 6.58 -4.35
N ALA A 59 1.58 7.58 -4.96
CA ALA A 59 2.24 8.79 -5.40
C ALA A 59 1.57 10.01 -4.77
N PHE A 60 2.37 11.03 -4.47
CA PHE A 60 1.91 12.29 -3.87
C PHE A 60 2.66 13.45 -4.53
N GLU A 61 2.02 14.62 -4.56
CA GLU A 61 2.61 15.81 -5.14
C GLU A 61 3.89 16.22 -4.42
N ASP A 62 3.87 16.19 -3.08
CA ASP A 62 4.99 16.52 -2.22
C ASP A 62 4.91 15.78 -0.88
N GLU A 63 5.96 15.88 -0.07
CA GLU A 63 6.04 15.17 1.21
C GLU A 63 5.00 15.66 2.22
N ALA A 64 4.72 16.96 2.25
CA ALA A 64 3.71 17.51 3.16
C ALA A 64 2.31 16.96 2.82
N THR A 65 2.01 16.82 1.54
CA THR A 65 0.76 16.22 1.08
C THR A 65 0.69 14.75 1.48
N ARG A 66 1.79 14.00 1.32
CA ARG A 66 1.84 12.60 1.73
C ARG A 66 1.52 12.44 3.21
N GLU A 67 2.22 13.19 4.07
CA GLU A 67 2.01 13.12 5.51
C GLU A 67 0.57 13.44 5.89
N ARG A 68 0.02 14.51 5.34
CA ARG A 68 -1.34 14.95 5.62
C ARG A 68 -2.38 13.91 5.17
N CYS A 69 -2.24 13.41 3.96
CA CYS A 69 -3.19 12.45 3.40
C CYS A 69 -3.17 11.12 4.15
N GLU A 70 -1.98 10.60 4.49
CA GLU A 70 -1.87 9.35 5.22
C GLU A 70 -2.37 9.48 6.65
N LEU A 71 -2.04 10.56 7.32
CA LEU A 71 -2.55 10.81 8.67
C LEU A 71 -4.08 10.84 8.67
N ALA A 72 -4.69 11.55 7.73
CA ALA A 72 -6.14 11.64 7.62
C ALA A 72 -6.76 10.28 7.27
N PHE A 73 -6.16 9.52 6.36
CA PHE A 73 -6.66 8.21 5.95
C PHE A 73 -6.69 7.23 7.12
N TYR A 74 -5.54 7.07 7.80
CA TYR A 74 -5.42 6.09 8.89
C TYR A 74 -6.18 6.50 10.16
N ALA A 75 -6.57 7.76 10.29
CA ALA A 75 -7.45 8.23 11.35
C ALA A 75 -8.94 8.18 10.99
N SER A 76 -9.27 7.89 9.72
CA SER A 76 -10.65 7.89 9.26
C SER A 76 -11.46 6.72 9.81
N ASP A 77 -12.76 6.96 10.03
CA ASP A 77 -13.68 5.91 10.46
C ASP A 77 -13.82 4.82 9.38
N ALA A 78 -13.79 5.21 8.11
CA ALA A 78 -13.89 4.26 7.00
C ALA A 78 -12.78 3.21 7.05
N TRP A 79 -11.56 3.60 7.39
CA TRP A 79 -10.46 2.67 7.57
C TRP A 79 -10.56 1.91 8.89
N ARG A 80 -10.74 2.64 10.00
CA ARG A 80 -10.70 2.07 11.35
C ARG A 80 -11.85 1.10 11.62
N ASP A 81 -13.04 1.41 11.13
CA ASP A 81 -14.24 0.57 11.29
C ASP A 81 -14.42 -0.39 10.10
N GLY A 82 -13.64 -0.23 9.05
CA GLY A 82 -13.66 -1.05 7.85
C GLY A 82 -12.58 -2.14 7.86
N PRO A 83 -11.68 -2.15 6.86
CA PRO A 83 -10.76 -3.27 6.67
C PRO A 83 -9.55 -3.32 7.59
N ARG A 84 -9.35 -2.32 8.46
CA ARG A 84 -8.14 -2.22 9.28
C ARG A 84 -7.77 -3.50 10.01
N GLU A 85 -8.69 -4.07 10.78
CA GLU A 85 -8.40 -5.27 11.58
C GLU A 85 -8.06 -6.46 10.69
N ALA A 86 -8.80 -6.66 9.61
CA ALA A 86 -8.55 -7.76 8.69
C ALA A 86 -7.20 -7.63 7.99
N VAL A 87 -6.83 -6.42 7.57
CA VAL A 87 -5.52 -6.14 6.95
C VAL A 87 -4.40 -6.43 7.94
N LEU A 88 -4.48 -5.86 9.14
CA LEU A 88 -3.42 -6.01 10.15
C LEU A 88 -3.26 -7.44 10.62
N ALA A 89 -4.34 -8.23 10.62
CA ALA A 89 -4.29 -9.63 11.02
C ALA A 89 -3.50 -10.51 10.03
N LEU A 90 -3.31 -10.06 8.80
CA LEU A 90 -2.64 -10.84 7.75
C LEU A 90 -1.16 -10.50 7.57
N ILE A 91 -0.65 -9.47 8.24
CA ILE A 91 0.73 -9.05 8.09
C ILE A 91 1.52 -9.20 9.39
N GLU A 92 2.79 -9.61 9.26
CA GLU A 92 3.74 -9.63 10.36
C GLU A 92 4.38 -8.25 10.56
N SER A 93 4.70 -7.61 9.44
CA SER A 93 5.40 -6.32 9.44
C SER A 93 5.25 -5.65 8.08
N PHE A 94 5.65 -4.38 8.01
CA PHE A 94 5.78 -3.68 6.74
C PHE A 94 7.00 -2.76 6.77
N HIS A 95 7.48 -2.41 5.59
CA HIS A 95 8.57 -1.47 5.40
C HIS A 95 8.19 -0.46 4.34
N THR A 96 8.54 0.80 4.54
CA THR A 96 8.20 1.89 3.62
C THR A 96 9.48 2.57 3.14
N VAL A 97 9.56 2.76 1.82
CA VAL A 97 10.59 3.56 1.17
C VAL A 97 9.91 4.76 0.53
N ILE A 98 10.45 5.94 0.76
CA ILE A 98 9.92 7.21 0.25
C ILE A 98 10.98 7.83 -0.65
N LEU A 99 10.62 8.07 -1.91
CA LEU A 99 11.53 8.57 -2.93
C LEU A 99 11.01 9.89 -3.49
N ASP A 100 11.91 10.84 -3.69
CA ASP A 100 11.62 12.05 -4.45
C ASP A 100 12.08 11.80 -5.89
N VAL A 101 11.13 11.77 -6.82
CA VAL A 101 11.39 11.38 -8.20
C VAL A 101 10.75 12.37 -9.17
N PRO A 102 11.27 12.47 -10.41
CA PRO A 102 10.59 13.25 -11.47
C PRO A 102 9.21 12.68 -11.77
N ASN A 103 8.27 13.55 -12.19
CA ASN A 103 6.93 13.13 -12.58
C ASN A 103 6.94 12.02 -13.65
N SER A 104 7.92 12.09 -14.56
CA SER A 104 8.06 11.09 -15.63
C SER A 104 8.27 9.67 -15.10
N VAL A 105 8.89 9.51 -13.94
CA VAL A 105 9.07 8.19 -13.32
C VAL A 105 7.72 7.64 -12.87
N VAL A 106 6.91 8.46 -12.22
CA VAL A 106 5.57 8.05 -11.77
C VAL A 106 4.69 7.72 -12.99
N ASP A 107 4.73 8.58 -14.02
CA ASP A 107 3.94 8.37 -15.24
C ASP A 107 4.33 7.06 -15.94
N ALA A 108 5.62 6.74 -15.96
CA ALA A 108 6.11 5.50 -16.57
C ALA A 108 5.61 4.23 -15.84
N LEU A 109 5.32 4.33 -14.56
CA LEU A 109 4.76 3.22 -13.79
C LEU A 109 3.26 3.01 -14.01
N ARG A 110 2.58 4.02 -14.50
CA ARG A 110 1.15 3.95 -14.86
C ARG A 110 0.99 3.36 -16.25
N ARG A 111 -0.01 2.58 -16.42
CA ARG A 111 -0.29 1.98 -17.73
C ARG A 111 -1.74 2.09 -18.10
#